data_eb4e78c6539ea5f38b942d8c349b5bb7
#
_entry.id   eb4e78c6539ea5f38b942d8c349b5bb7
#
_cell.length_a   1.000
_cell.length_b   1.000
_cell.length_c   1.000
_cell.angle_alpha   90.00
_cell.angle_beta   90.00
_cell.angle_gamma   90.00
#
_symmetry.space_group_name_H-M   'P 1'
#
loop_
_entity.id
_entity.type
_entity.pdbx_description
1 polymer ?
#
loop_
_entity_poly.entity_id
_entity_poly.type
_entity_poly.pdbx_seq_one_letter_code
_entity_poly.pdbx_strand_id
1 'polypeptide(L)'
;SKRKLINLESGGNDVGGGLCLVIGKHSKTVEVTTATMIPGSQATAKLVAFQVNSGYDSYGKSKGHNAPISEEAEFAYTTALNHLLRSDSHNKFMVGSRTYLFWASSDSEAAKKSEDSLFALLGRTEENDDPNMSIELVRRTFKSIYNGVLFANKDDKFFILGLAPNSARIAVVYWNELPLREFAGLISKHLSLIHI
;
A
#
# COMPACT_ATOMS: atom_id res chain seq x y z
N SER A 1 40.06 11.81 -6.07
CA SER A 1 39.95 10.68 -6.99
C SER A 1 38.57 10.00 -7.00
N LYS A 2 37.74 10.13 -5.96
CA LYS A 2 36.35 9.59 -5.94
C LYS A 2 35.33 10.38 -6.82
N ARG A 3 35.60 11.66 -7.09
CA ARG A 3 34.75 12.47 -8.00
C ARG A 3 34.83 12.07 -9.49
N LYS A 4 35.89 11.36 -9.89
CA LYS A 4 36.09 10.94 -11.28
C LYS A 4 35.36 9.65 -11.65
N LEU A 5 34.98 8.83 -10.66
CA LEU A 5 34.26 7.57 -10.90
C LEU A 5 32.76 7.76 -11.19
N ILE A 6 32.17 8.84 -10.66
CA ILE A 6 30.73 9.13 -10.85
C ILE A 6 30.43 9.66 -12.26
N ASN A 7 31.41 10.23 -12.97
CA ASN A 7 31.23 10.78 -14.32
C ASN A 7 31.54 9.78 -15.46
N LEU A 8 31.91 8.53 -15.17
CA LEU A 8 32.24 7.53 -16.20
C LEU A 8 31.06 6.64 -16.62
N GLU A 9 29.94 6.70 -15.88
CA GLU A 9 28.72 5.94 -16.25
C GLU A 9 27.66 6.75 -17.05
N SER A 10 27.93 8.00 -17.38
CA SER A 10 27.04 8.86 -18.16
C SER A 10 27.26 8.83 -19.68
N GLY A 11 27.93 7.81 -20.18
CA GLY A 11 28.25 7.61 -21.61
C GLY A 11 27.29 6.68 -22.34
N GLY A 12 25.99 6.77 -22.14
CA GLY A 12 24.99 6.03 -22.90
C GLY A 12 23.78 6.92 -23.17
N ASN A 13 23.48 7.14 -24.43
CA ASN A 13 22.36 7.87 -25.04
C ASN A 13 21.40 8.54 -24.03
N ASP A 14 21.50 9.84 -23.93
CA ASP A 14 20.66 10.73 -23.13
C ASP A 14 19.20 10.71 -23.65
N VAL A 15 18.49 9.64 -23.35
CA VAL A 15 17.04 9.66 -23.32
C VAL A 15 16.71 10.27 -21.96
N GLY A 16 16.38 11.56 -21.91
CA GLY A 16 16.19 12.41 -20.72
C GLY A 16 15.45 11.74 -19.56
N GLY A 17 16.13 10.92 -18.79
CA GLY A 17 15.58 10.13 -17.70
C GLY A 17 16.64 9.72 -16.69
N GLY A 18 16.20 9.35 -15.47
CA GLY A 18 17.03 8.84 -14.39
C GLY A 18 16.78 7.36 -14.09
N LEU A 19 17.62 6.78 -13.23
CA LEU A 19 17.36 5.45 -12.67
C LEU A 19 16.12 5.52 -11.78
N CYS A 20 15.05 4.83 -12.17
CA CYS A 20 13.85 4.71 -11.35
C CYS A 20 14.12 3.84 -10.13
N LEU A 21 13.89 4.38 -8.93
CA LEU A 21 14.12 3.66 -7.67
C LEU A 21 13.10 2.53 -7.42
N VAL A 22 11.97 2.53 -8.11
CA VAL A 22 10.91 1.52 -7.96
C VAL A 22 11.18 0.30 -8.84
N ILE A 23 11.49 0.51 -10.12
CA ILE A 23 11.65 -0.59 -11.08
C ILE A 23 13.11 -0.92 -11.41
N GLY A 24 14.08 -0.13 -10.92
CA GLY A 24 15.50 -0.35 -11.13
C GLY A 24 15.98 -0.16 -12.58
N LYS A 25 15.21 0.54 -13.44
CA LYS A 25 15.55 0.78 -14.86
C LYS A 25 15.69 2.27 -15.14
N HIS A 26 16.54 2.62 -16.10
CA HIS A 26 16.61 3.98 -16.65
C HIS A 26 15.36 4.27 -17.48
N SER A 27 14.65 5.34 -17.14
CA SER A 27 13.44 5.77 -17.83
C SER A 27 13.12 7.23 -17.52
N LYS A 28 12.17 7.81 -18.25
CA LYS A 28 11.67 9.15 -17.96
C LYS A 28 11.06 9.20 -16.57
N THR A 29 11.53 10.11 -15.73
CA THR A 29 11.11 10.26 -14.33
C THR A 29 10.20 11.47 -14.15
N VAL A 30 9.27 11.38 -13.19
CA VAL A 30 8.38 12.47 -12.84
C VAL A 30 9.06 13.47 -11.91
N GLU A 31 8.82 14.75 -12.15
CA GLU A 31 9.28 15.82 -11.26
C GLU A 31 8.36 15.99 -10.04
N VAL A 32 7.07 15.80 -10.24
CA VAL A 32 6.02 15.93 -9.22
C VAL A 32 5.04 14.77 -9.35
N THR A 33 4.84 14.00 -8.27
CA THR A 33 3.92 12.87 -8.26
C THR A 33 2.45 13.32 -8.17
N THR A 34 1.54 12.46 -8.58
CA THR A 34 0.09 12.67 -8.49
C THR A 34 -0.37 12.69 -7.03
N ALA A 35 -1.40 13.46 -6.75
CA ALA A 35 -2.04 13.51 -5.43
C ALA A 35 -2.76 12.19 -5.13
N THR A 36 -2.66 11.75 -3.86
CA THR A 36 -3.31 10.55 -3.33
C THR A 36 -3.94 10.94 -1.99
N MET A 37 -5.10 11.58 -2.04
CA MET A 37 -5.76 12.14 -0.86
C MET A 37 -6.32 11.04 0.04
N ILE A 38 -6.01 11.13 1.33
CA ILE A 38 -6.66 10.32 2.39
C ILE A 38 -7.48 11.22 3.32
N PRO A 39 -8.44 10.68 4.07
CA PRO A 39 -9.21 11.46 5.07
C PRO A 39 -8.28 12.20 6.04
N GLY A 40 -8.57 13.48 6.27
CA GLY A 40 -7.77 14.36 7.12
C GLY A 40 -6.51 14.95 6.48
N SER A 41 -6.17 14.59 5.24
CA SER A 41 -5.08 15.21 4.49
C SER A 41 -5.56 16.39 3.63
N GLN A 42 -4.62 17.21 3.15
CA GLN A 42 -4.93 18.20 2.13
C GLN A 42 -5.27 17.52 0.80
N ALA A 43 -6.09 18.18 -0.04
CA ALA A 43 -6.48 17.65 -1.36
C ALA A 43 -5.28 17.40 -2.31
N THR A 44 -4.18 18.09 -2.08
CA THR A 44 -2.93 17.96 -2.84
C THR A 44 -1.92 17.02 -2.19
N ALA A 45 -2.31 16.30 -1.13
CA ALA A 45 -1.40 15.42 -0.41
C ALA A 45 -0.85 14.30 -1.32
N LYS A 46 0.42 13.96 -1.10
CA LYS A 46 1.17 13.02 -1.92
C LYS A 46 1.92 12.03 -1.06
N LEU A 47 2.06 10.80 -1.56
CA LEU A 47 2.86 9.78 -0.89
C LEU A 47 4.35 10.13 -0.99
N VAL A 48 4.81 10.59 -2.16
CA VAL A 48 6.20 11.03 -2.37
C VAL A 48 6.20 12.49 -2.77
N ALA A 49 6.77 13.35 -1.94
CA ALA A 49 6.88 14.79 -2.20
C ALA A 49 8.09 15.39 -1.50
N PHE A 50 8.78 16.29 -2.21
CA PHE A 50 9.90 17.07 -1.69
C PHE A 50 9.58 18.55 -1.83
N GLN A 51 9.70 19.29 -0.74
CA GLN A 51 9.48 20.72 -0.72
C GLN A 51 10.77 21.43 -1.14
N VAL A 52 10.66 22.34 -2.11
CA VAL A 52 11.76 23.17 -2.57
C VAL A 52 12.20 24.13 -1.46
N ASN A 53 13.48 24.41 -1.36
CA ASN A 53 14.10 25.34 -0.38
C ASN A 53 13.85 24.97 1.09
N SER A 54 13.69 23.68 1.41
CA SER A 54 13.42 23.20 2.76
C SER A 54 14.48 22.23 3.30
N GLY A 55 15.69 22.25 2.71
CA GLY A 55 16.80 21.37 3.10
C GLY A 55 16.78 19.98 2.46
N TYR A 56 15.77 19.66 1.65
CA TYR A 56 15.70 18.41 0.89
C TYR A 56 16.37 18.50 -0.49
N ASP A 57 16.74 19.71 -0.90
CA ASP A 57 17.39 19.98 -2.21
C ASP A 57 18.91 19.79 -2.12
N SER A 58 19.33 18.68 -1.53
CA SER A 58 20.74 18.36 -1.33
C SER A 58 21.41 17.92 -2.64
N TYR A 59 22.68 18.19 -2.75
CA TYR A 59 23.53 17.78 -3.90
C TYR A 59 23.07 18.29 -5.27
N GLY A 60 22.41 19.45 -5.32
CA GLY A 60 21.93 20.06 -6.56
C GLY A 60 20.71 19.38 -7.18
N LYS A 61 20.03 18.51 -6.43
CA LYS A 61 18.78 17.88 -6.84
C LYS A 61 17.59 18.65 -6.29
N SER A 62 16.50 18.70 -7.05
CA SER A 62 15.24 19.34 -6.64
C SER A 62 14.05 18.42 -6.86
N LYS A 63 12.98 18.59 -6.09
CA LYS A 63 11.71 17.86 -6.21
C LYS A 63 11.90 16.34 -6.39
N GLY A 64 11.26 15.73 -7.39
CA GLY A 64 11.30 14.30 -7.71
C GLY A 64 12.69 13.76 -8.02
N HIS A 65 13.65 14.62 -8.39
CA HIS A 65 15.04 14.19 -8.62
C HIS A 65 15.74 13.69 -7.34
N ASN A 66 15.20 14.02 -6.16
CA ASN A 66 15.70 13.48 -4.87
C ASN A 66 15.36 11.99 -4.68
N ALA A 67 14.24 11.54 -5.25
CA ALA A 67 13.83 10.13 -5.30
C ALA A 67 13.19 9.87 -6.67
N PRO A 68 13.99 9.63 -7.72
CA PRO A 68 13.48 9.51 -9.08
C PRO A 68 12.58 8.29 -9.24
N ILE A 69 11.36 8.53 -9.71
CA ILE A 69 10.34 7.51 -10.01
C ILE A 69 9.94 7.68 -11.46
N SER A 70 9.89 6.60 -12.23
CA SER A 70 9.44 6.65 -13.63
C SER A 70 7.97 7.01 -13.75
N GLU A 71 7.57 7.60 -14.88
CA GLU A 71 6.16 7.89 -15.17
C GLU A 71 5.30 6.63 -15.09
N GLU A 72 5.80 5.49 -15.57
CA GLU A 72 5.09 4.20 -15.50
C GLU A 72 4.88 3.74 -14.05
N ALA A 73 5.93 3.75 -13.23
CA ALA A 73 5.83 3.33 -11.83
C ALA A 73 4.95 4.29 -11.01
N GLU A 74 5.05 5.59 -11.27
CA GLU A 74 4.23 6.62 -10.64
C GLU A 74 2.76 6.42 -10.98
N PHE A 75 2.42 6.26 -12.24
CA PHE A 75 1.06 6.00 -12.70
C PHE A 75 0.50 4.71 -12.08
N ALA A 76 1.29 3.63 -12.05
CA ALA A 76 0.85 2.34 -11.52
C ALA A 76 0.49 2.45 -10.03
N TYR A 77 1.40 2.95 -9.18
CA TYR A 77 1.11 2.98 -7.74
C TYR A 77 0.06 4.03 -7.37
N THR A 78 0.02 5.19 -8.04
CA THR A 78 -1.00 6.22 -7.74
C THR A 78 -2.38 5.79 -8.19
N THR A 79 -2.50 5.11 -9.32
CA THR A 79 -3.76 4.55 -9.79
C THR A 79 -4.27 3.47 -8.85
N ALA A 80 -3.43 2.51 -8.45
CA ALA A 80 -3.78 1.46 -7.51
C ALA A 80 -4.19 2.05 -6.15
N LEU A 81 -3.40 2.98 -5.62
CA LEU A 81 -3.68 3.61 -4.33
C LEU A 81 -4.98 4.42 -4.36
N ASN A 82 -5.19 5.24 -5.40
CA ASN A 82 -6.43 6.00 -5.56
C ASN A 82 -7.65 5.10 -5.76
N HIS A 83 -7.49 3.94 -6.41
CA HIS A 83 -8.56 2.95 -6.53
C HIS A 83 -8.96 2.37 -5.16
N LEU A 84 -7.99 1.96 -4.35
CA LEU A 84 -8.22 1.44 -2.98
C LEU A 84 -8.78 2.52 -2.04
N LEU A 85 -8.49 3.79 -2.28
CA LEU A 85 -8.96 4.91 -1.46
C LEU A 85 -10.35 5.43 -1.82
N ARG A 86 -10.96 4.98 -2.91
CA ARG A 86 -12.33 5.41 -3.32
C ARG A 86 -13.32 5.26 -2.18
N SER A 87 -14.36 6.11 -2.18
CA SER A 87 -15.40 6.08 -1.14
C SER A 87 -16.12 4.74 -1.04
N ASP A 88 -16.33 4.09 -2.19
CA ASP A 88 -16.99 2.79 -2.34
C ASP A 88 -16.03 1.58 -2.24
N SER A 89 -14.77 1.78 -1.87
CA SER A 89 -13.80 0.70 -1.76
C SER A 89 -14.08 -0.19 -0.55
N HIS A 90 -14.12 -1.49 -0.78
CA HIS A 90 -14.21 -2.53 0.25
C HIS A 90 -12.84 -2.93 0.85
N ASN A 91 -11.75 -2.35 0.35
CA ASN A 91 -10.39 -2.69 0.73
C ASN A 91 -9.78 -1.68 1.71
N LYS A 92 -10.62 -0.97 2.47
CA LYS A 92 -10.16 0.02 3.46
C LYS A 92 -10.99 0.01 4.73
N PHE A 93 -10.34 0.44 5.81
CA PHE A 93 -10.99 0.80 7.07
C PHE A 93 -10.21 1.92 7.77
N MET A 94 -10.82 2.56 8.76
CA MET A 94 -10.20 3.64 9.50
C MET A 94 -10.05 3.29 10.98
N VAL A 95 -8.92 3.70 11.56
CA VAL A 95 -8.69 3.64 13.02
C VAL A 95 -8.19 5.00 13.46
N GLY A 96 -9.05 5.77 14.11
CA GLY A 96 -8.81 7.18 14.44
C GLY A 96 -8.56 7.99 13.16
N SER A 97 -7.43 8.67 13.06
CA SER A 97 -7.04 9.45 11.87
C SER A 97 -6.27 8.65 10.82
N ARG A 98 -6.08 7.36 11.03
CA ARG A 98 -5.29 6.50 10.13
C ARG A 98 -6.21 5.74 9.19
N THR A 99 -5.83 5.65 7.91
CA THR A 99 -6.50 4.85 6.90
C THR A 99 -5.66 3.60 6.65
N TYR A 100 -6.26 2.44 6.78
CA TYR A 100 -5.66 1.15 6.48
C TYR A 100 -6.26 0.61 5.19
N LEU A 101 -5.40 0.21 4.28
CA LEU A 101 -5.74 -0.46 3.03
C LEU A 101 -5.28 -1.91 3.13
N PHE A 102 -6.04 -2.83 2.55
CA PHE A 102 -5.68 -4.23 2.51
C PHE A 102 -6.09 -4.85 1.17
N TRP A 103 -5.29 -5.80 0.69
CA TRP A 103 -5.57 -6.51 -0.56
C TRP A 103 -4.80 -7.82 -0.63
N ALA A 104 -5.25 -8.73 -1.47
CA ALA A 104 -4.56 -9.95 -1.82
C ALA A 104 -3.81 -9.81 -3.16
N SER A 105 -2.78 -10.63 -3.39
CA SER A 105 -1.98 -10.60 -4.63
C SER A 105 -2.66 -11.30 -5.81
N SER A 106 -3.74 -12.02 -5.57
CA SER A 106 -4.43 -12.83 -6.58
C SER A 106 -5.94 -12.66 -6.53
N ASP A 107 -6.62 -13.11 -7.59
CA ASP A 107 -8.09 -13.18 -7.68
C ASP A 107 -8.64 -14.56 -7.26
N SER A 108 -7.87 -15.35 -6.52
CA SER A 108 -8.32 -16.66 -6.03
C SER A 108 -9.56 -16.53 -5.14
N GLU A 109 -10.36 -17.58 -5.03
CA GLU A 109 -11.53 -17.58 -4.15
C GLU A 109 -11.15 -17.31 -2.70
N ALA A 110 -10.01 -17.84 -2.25
CA ALA A 110 -9.47 -17.59 -0.93
C ALA A 110 -9.13 -16.11 -0.72
N ALA A 111 -8.51 -15.48 -1.72
CA ALA A 111 -8.16 -14.06 -1.70
C ALA A 111 -9.41 -13.18 -1.57
N LYS A 112 -10.38 -13.35 -2.45
CA LYS A 112 -11.65 -12.58 -2.46
C LYS A 112 -12.43 -12.76 -1.14
N LYS A 113 -12.62 -13.99 -0.69
CA LYS A 113 -13.29 -14.24 0.59
C LYS A 113 -12.57 -13.65 1.79
N SER A 114 -11.23 -13.56 1.75
CA SER A 114 -10.44 -12.92 2.80
C SER A 114 -10.71 -11.41 2.83
N GLU A 115 -10.69 -10.75 1.68
CA GLU A 115 -10.98 -9.32 1.56
C GLU A 115 -12.42 -9.02 2.01
N ASP A 116 -13.42 -9.74 1.49
CA ASP A 116 -14.83 -9.56 1.84
C ASP A 116 -15.09 -9.76 3.34
N SER A 117 -14.50 -10.79 3.92
CA SER A 117 -14.70 -11.07 5.36
C SER A 117 -14.06 -10.01 6.26
N LEU A 118 -12.88 -9.49 5.88
CA LEU A 118 -12.26 -8.39 6.60
C LEU A 118 -13.03 -7.08 6.43
N PHE A 119 -13.53 -6.79 5.24
CA PHE A 119 -14.39 -5.64 5.03
C PHE A 119 -15.68 -5.75 5.86
N ALA A 120 -16.32 -6.90 5.90
CA ALA A 120 -17.49 -7.13 6.73
C ALA A 120 -17.24 -6.92 8.23
N LEU A 121 -16.03 -7.13 8.72
CA LEU A 121 -15.66 -6.89 10.11
C LEU A 121 -15.19 -5.46 10.40
N LEU A 122 -14.35 -4.90 9.52
CA LEU A 122 -13.58 -3.67 9.78
C LEU A 122 -14.08 -2.45 9.02
N GLY A 123 -14.74 -2.66 7.85
CA GLY A 123 -15.19 -1.60 6.96
C GLY A 123 -16.56 -1.01 7.29
N ARG A 124 -17.19 -1.40 8.40
CA ARG A 124 -18.55 -1.01 8.76
C ARG A 124 -18.67 0.45 9.13
N THR A 125 -19.75 1.07 8.62
CA THR A 125 -20.17 2.43 8.93
C THR A 125 -21.56 2.50 9.56
N GLU A 126 -22.30 1.39 9.69
CA GLU A 126 -23.69 1.38 10.15
C GLU A 126 -23.90 0.58 11.45
N GLU A 127 -24.76 1.14 12.33
CA GLU A 127 -25.03 0.67 13.69
C GLU A 127 -25.85 -0.65 13.78
N ASN A 128 -26.33 -1.20 12.67
CA ASN A 128 -27.37 -2.25 12.68
C ASN A 128 -26.91 -3.68 12.39
N ASP A 129 -25.62 -3.92 12.24
CA ASP A 129 -25.10 -5.26 11.98
C ASP A 129 -24.53 -5.91 13.24
N ASP A 130 -24.92 -7.16 13.53
CA ASP A 130 -24.42 -7.92 14.67
C ASP A 130 -22.89 -8.16 14.52
N PRO A 131 -22.07 -7.59 15.41
CA PRO A 131 -20.61 -7.78 15.37
C PRO A 131 -20.20 -9.26 15.44
N ASN A 132 -20.99 -10.10 16.10
CA ASN A 132 -20.68 -11.53 16.26
C ASN A 132 -20.77 -12.28 14.94
N MET A 133 -21.72 -11.93 14.07
CA MET A 133 -21.82 -12.52 12.72
C MET A 133 -20.58 -12.26 11.88
N SER A 134 -20.02 -11.07 11.97
CA SER A 134 -18.82 -10.71 11.21
C SER A 134 -17.56 -11.37 11.75
N ILE A 135 -17.44 -11.45 13.07
CA ILE A 135 -16.34 -12.19 13.70
C ILE A 135 -16.42 -13.66 13.30
N GLU A 136 -17.60 -14.25 13.28
CA GLU A 136 -17.77 -15.65 12.90
C GLU A 136 -17.49 -15.88 11.40
N LEU A 137 -17.88 -14.94 10.52
CA LEU A 137 -17.53 -14.99 9.11
C LEU A 137 -16.00 -14.97 8.90
N VAL A 138 -15.31 -14.06 9.54
CA VAL A 138 -13.83 -13.97 9.51
C VAL A 138 -13.23 -15.28 10.04
N ARG A 139 -13.70 -15.77 11.17
CA ARG A 139 -13.23 -17.03 11.75
C ARG A 139 -13.37 -18.21 10.78
N ARG A 140 -14.54 -18.41 10.19
CA ARG A 140 -14.80 -19.51 9.24
C ARG A 140 -13.93 -19.38 8.00
N THR A 141 -13.85 -18.21 7.42
CA THR A 141 -13.05 -17.96 6.22
C THR A 141 -11.59 -18.29 6.45
N PHE A 142 -10.98 -17.68 7.46
CA PHE A 142 -9.54 -17.87 7.70
C PHE A 142 -9.20 -19.26 8.23
N LYS A 143 -10.06 -19.88 9.03
CA LYS A 143 -9.91 -21.29 9.42
C LYS A 143 -9.96 -22.23 8.23
N SER A 144 -10.85 -21.98 7.26
CA SER A 144 -10.94 -22.76 6.02
C SER A 144 -9.67 -22.64 5.16
N ILE A 145 -9.11 -21.45 5.06
CA ILE A 145 -7.84 -21.21 4.33
C ILE A 145 -6.67 -21.88 5.03
N TYR A 146 -6.56 -21.70 6.36
CA TYR A 146 -5.49 -22.30 7.16
C TYR A 146 -5.48 -23.83 7.08
N ASN A 147 -6.64 -24.45 7.18
CA ASN A 147 -6.81 -25.89 7.09
C ASN A 147 -6.77 -26.45 5.65
N GLY A 148 -6.67 -25.59 4.62
CA GLY A 148 -6.61 -25.98 3.22
C GLY A 148 -7.95 -26.43 2.63
N VAL A 149 -9.07 -26.21 3.31
CA VAL A 149 -10.43 -26.44 2.78
C VAL A 149 -10.74 -25.44 1.68
N LEU A 150 -10.42 -24.16 1.92
CA LEU A 150 -10.40 -23.13 0.91
C LEU A 150 -8.97 -22.98 0.43
N PHE A 151 -8.73 -23.38 -0.82
CA PHE A 151 -7.38 -23.45 -1.38
C PHE A 151 -6.82 -22.05 -1.63
N ALA A 152 -5.66 -21.78 -1.05
CA ALA A 152 -4.82 -20.63 -1.36
C ALA A 152 -3.50 -21.13 -1.98
N ASN A 153 -3.08 -20.52 -3.09
CA ASN A 153 -1.80 -20.83 -3.69
C ASN A 153 -0.65 -20.49 -2.72
N LYS A 154 0.50 -21.16 -2.88
CA LYS A 154 1.68 -20.86 -2.05
C LYS A 154 2.19 -19.44 -2.23
N ASP A 155 2.00 -18.88 -3.41
CA ASP A 155 2.44 -17.54 -3.79
C ASP A 155 1.39 -16.45 -3.51
N ASP A 156 0.18 -16.83 -3.06
CA ASP A 156 -0.85 -15.89 -2.66
C ASP A 156 -0.40 -15.15 -1.40
N LYS A 157 -0.30 -13.83 -1.52
CA LYS A 157 0.09 -12.92 -0.44
C LYS A 157 -1.06 -12.03 -0.04
N PHE A 158 -1.05 -11.60 1.20
CA PHE A 158 -1.95 -10.61 1.74
C PHE A 158 -1.15 -9.40 2.23
N PHE A 159 -1.61 -8.21 1.87
CA PHE A 159 -0.95 -6.94 2.14
C PHE A 159 -1.81 -6.05 3.02
N ILE A 160 -1.17 -5.32 3.92
CA ILE A 160 -1.81 -4.27 4.71
C ILE A 160 -0.92 -3.03 4.69
N LEU A 161 -1.49 -1.89 4.30
CA LEU A 161 -0.83 -0.59 4.24
C LEU A 161 -1.56 0.42 5.13
N GLY A 162 -0.90 0.91 6.16
CA GLY A 162 -1.42 1.96 7.04
C GLY A 162 -0.88 3.33 6.64
N LEU A 163 -1.77 4.27 6.44
CA LEU A 163 -1.49 5.65 6.03
C LEU A 163 -1.99 6.63 7.08
N ALA A 164 -1.23 7.68 7.33
CA ALA A 164 -1.64 8.79 8.20
C ALA A 164 -1.50 10.14 7.48
N PRO A 165 -2.43 11.09 7.71
CA PRO A 165 -2.32 12.42 7.15
C PRO A 165 -1.15 13.18 7.79
N ASN A 166 -0.37 13.87 6.97
CA ASN A 166 0.74 14.71 7.38
C ASN A 166 0.76 15.99 6.52
N SER A 167 -0.23 16.86 6.73
CA SER A 167 -0.46 18.08 5.93
C SER A 167 -0.58 17.76 4.43
N ALA A 168 0.35 18.28 3.62
CA ALA A 168 0.42 18.05 2.18
C ALA A 168 1.13 16.75 1.78
N ARG A 169 1.44 15.89 2.76
CA ARG A 169 2.10 14.59 2.57
C ARG A 169 1.29 13.48 3.24
N ILE A 170 1.60 12.25 2.89
CA ILE A 170 1.04 11.06 3.50
C ILE A 170 2.20 10.28 4.12
N ALA A 171 2.07 9.92 5.38
CA ALA A 171 3.03 9.06 6.05
C ALA A 171 2.58 7.60 5.96
N VAL A 172 3.49 6.72 5.56
CA VAL A 172 3.31 5.27 5.73
C VAL A 172 3.64 4.94 7.19
N VAL A 173 2.61 4.51 7.94
CA VAL A 173 2.72 4.20 9.37
C VAL A 173 2.71 2.71 9.67
N TYR A 174 2.29 1.91 8.69
CA TYR A 174 2.27 0.46 8.80
C TYR A 174 2.42 -0.18 7.42
N TRP A 175 3.21 -1.24 7.34
CA TRP A 175 3.30 -2.12 6.17
C TRP A 175 3.46 -3.55 6.64
N ASN A 176 2.65 -4.44 6.08
CA ASN A 176 2.81 -5.87 6.28
C ASN A 176 2.51 -6.62 4.98
N GLU A 177 3.32 -7.64 4.73
CA GLU A 177 3.21 -8.56 3.60
C GLU A 177 3.43 -9.96 4.13
N LEU A 178 2.43 -10.82 4.00
CA LEU A 178 2.47 -12.21 4.48
C LEU A 178 1.87 -13.15 3.43
N PRO A 179 2.35 -14.41 3.35
CA PRO A 179 1.62 -15.45 2.66
C PRO A 179 0.17 -15.53 3.20
N LEU A 180 -0.81 -15.62 2.31
CA LEU A 180 -2.23 -15.60 2.69
C LEU A 180 -2.56 -16.68 3.72
N ARG A 181 -1.97 -17.87 3.58
CA ARG A 181 -2.15 -18.97 4.53
C ARG A 181 -1.57 -18.68 5.92
N GLU A 182 -0.44 -17.99 5.97
CA GLU A 182 0.18 -17.58 7.24
C GLU A 182 -0.67 -16.51 7.93
N PHE A 183 -1.12 -15.50 7.16
CA PHE A 183 -2.05 -14.49 7.64
C PHE A 183 -3.33 -15.12 8.20
N ALA A 184 -3.89 -16.10 7.49
CA ALA A 184 -5.06 -16.86 7.95
C ALA A 184 -4.81 -17.59 9.28
N GLY A 185 -3.62 -18.16 9.46
CA GLY A 185 -3.21 -18.81 10.72
C GLY A 185 -3.14 -17.82 11.87
N LEU A 186 -2.55 -16.64 11.65
CA LEU A 186 -2.46 -15.58 12.66
C LEU A 186 -3.85 -15.10 13.11
N ILE A 187 -4.73 -14.81 12.16
CA ILE A 187 -6.12 -14.38 12.46
C ILE A 187 -6.87 -15.48 13.20
N SER A 188 -6.80 -16.74 12.74
CA SER A 188 -7.48 -17.87 13.40
C SER A 188 -7.01 -18.07 14.84
N LYS A 189 -5.70 -17.94 15.09
CA LYS A 189 -5.11 -18.03 16.42
C LYS A 189 -5.60 -16.86 17.31
N HIS A 190 -5.57 -15.64 16.81
CA HIS A 190 -5.99 -14.47 17.56
C HIS A 190 -7.47 -14.56 17.97
N LEU A 191 -8.34 -14.91 17.03
CA LEU A 191 -9.77 -15.06 17.31
C LEU A 191 -10.09 -16.23 18.24
N SER A 192 -9.24 -17.25 18.34
CA SER A 192 -9.41 -18.33 19.32
C SER A 192 -9.09 -17.88 20.75
N LEU A 193 -8.25 -16.89 20.94
CA LEU A 193 -7.86 -16.35 22.25
C LEU A 193 -8.91 -15.37 22.84
N ILE A 194 -9.70 -14.73 21.98
CA ILE A 194 -10.71 -13.75 22.42
C ILE A 194 -11.94 -14.45 23.05
N HIS A 195 -12.14 -15.73 22.83
CA HIS A 195 -13.28 -16.52 23.31
C HIS A 195 -13.00 -17.37 24.55
N ILE A 196 -11.93 -17.09 25.26
CA ILE A 196 -11.67 -17.66 26.60
C ILE A 196 -12.20 -16.63 27.68
#